data_89789c6745de3e78d26cd03fe168d441
#
_entry.id   89789c6745de3e78d26cd03fe168d441
#
_cell.length_a   1.000
_cell.length_b   1.000
_cell.length_c   1.000
_cell.angle_alpha   90.00
_cell.angle_beta   90.00
_cell.angle_gamma   90.00
#
_symmetry.space_group_name_H-M   'P 1'
#
loop_
_entity.id
_entity.type
_entity.pdbx_description
1 polymer ?
#
loop_
_entity_poly.entity_id
_entity_poly.type
_entity_poly.pdbx_seq_one_letter_code
_entity_poly.pdbx_strand_id
1 'polypeptide(L)'
;MCAQLRPARVDDYGAFAELFLELGVPDPAPSVARFADDLMARMLVYEDAGAMLGYVAFEQVADEGFIRNLVVAPAARGQGAGAALMLAAAAELRKRGAGRQWRLNVKVDNTPALRLYQRLGMQPEYGSVAMLVPWLAVDRLPAPDRRHQRLPATLVTAEDDHELERALALMPGRLQQARQRGCILLQLRDDREPLGVAGFDPSFPGAFPFRVAHPALAAQLLRALSVHARPGEVALQLVVEADDELARALLAAGASERYRLLHLAGPLPPA
;
A
#
# COMPACT_ATOMS: atom_id res chain seq x y z
N MET A 1 2.30 27.56 -24.71
CA MET A 1 3.40 26.90 -23.96
C MET A 1 3.00 25.45 -23.84
N CYS A 2 3.92 24.51 -24.01
CA CYS A 2 3.57 23.09 -23.98
C CYS A 2 3.83 22.55 -22.58
N ALA A 3 2.87 21.81 -22.06
CA ALA A 3 3.04 21.05 -20.83
C ALA A 3 4.22 20.08 -20.98
N GLN A 4 5.01 19.92 -19.95
CA GLN A 4 6.19 19.06 -19.93
C GLN A 4 6.17 18.07 -18.78
N LEU A 5 6.82 16.93 -19.01
CA LEU A 5 7.07 15.92 -18.00
C LEU A 5 8.54 16.00 -17.57
N ARG A 6 8.78 16.03 -16.26
CA ARG A 6 10.13 16.09 -15.70
C ARG A 6 10.22 15.30 -14.39
N PRO A 7 11.44 14.91 -13.96
CA PRO A 7 11.65 14.44 -12.60
C PRO A 7 11.26 15.49 -11.56
N ALA A 8 10.81 15.03 -10.39
CA ALA A 8 10.53 15.91 -9.25
C ALA A 8 11.83 16.55 -8.71
N ARG A 9 11.68 17.72 -8.08
CA ARG A 9 12.73 18.51 -7.44
C ARG A 9 12.34 18.83 -6.01
N VAL A 10 13.30 19.18 -5.17
CA VAL A 10 13.01 19.54 -3.75
C VAL A 10 12.03 20.69 -3.66
N ASP A 11 12.15 21.68 -4.55
CA ASP A 11 11.27 22.86 -4.58
C ASP A 11 9.81 22.55 -4.95
N ASP A 12 9.54 21.34 -5.47
CA ASP A 12 8.17 20.91 -5.77
C ASP A 12 7.36 20.52 -4.51
N TYR A 13 7.99 20.44 -3.34
CA TYR A 13 7.34 19.93 -2.13
C TYR A 13 6.05 20.66 -1.78
N GLY A 14 6.03 22.00 -1.88
CA GLY A 14 4.82 22.79 -1.57
C GLY A 14 3.63 22.36 -2.44
N ALA A 15 3.83 22.36 -3.76
CA ALA A 15 2.80 21.93 -4.72
C ALA A 15 2.45 20.45 -4.58
N PHE A 16 3.44 19.59 -4.30
CA PHE A 16 3.19 18.18 -4.00
C PHE A 16 2.28 17.99 -2.80
N ALA A 17 2.55 18.70 -1.68
CA ALA A 17 1.76 18.57 -0.47
C ALA A 17 0.30 19.02 -0.67
N GLU A 18 0.07 20.07 -1.44
CA GLU A 18 -1.28 20.52 -1.83
C GLU A 18 -1.98 19.47 -2.71
N LEU A 19 -1.30 18.98 -3.75
CA LEU A 19 -1.85 17.96 -4.64
C LEU A 19 -2.10 16.63 -3.93
N PHE A 20 -1.32 16.29 -2.92
CA PHE A 20 -1.50 15.05 -2.15
C PHE A 20 -2.90 14.97 -1.51
N LEU A 21 -3.48 16.10 -1.13
CA LEU A 21 -4.84 16.17 -0.56
C LEU A 21 -5.92 15.70 -1.55
N GLU A 22 -5.65 15.82 -2.85
CA GLU A 22 -6.57 15.34 -3.91
C GLU A 22 -6.69 13.81 -3.97
N LEU A 23 -5.82 13.05 -3.28
CA LEU A 23 -5.99 11.61 -3.08
C LEU A 23 -7.23 11.29 -2.22
N GLY A 24 -7.71 12.28 -1.45
CA GLY A 24 -8.86 12.12 -0.58
C GLY A 24 -8.65 11.01 0.46
N VAL A 25 -7.41 10.78 0.88
CA VAL A 25 -7.08 9.93 2.02
C VAL A 25 -6.95 10.81 3.27
N PRO A 26 -7.30 10.30 4.46
CA PRO A 26 -7.26 11.11 5.68
C PRO A 26 -5.83 11.28 6.23
N ASP A 27 -4.84 10.76 5.54
CA ASP A 27 -3.45 10.81 5.96
C ASP A 27 -2.81 12.14 5.55
N PRO A 28 -1.95 12.74 6.38
CA PRO A 28 -1.22 13.94 6.03
C PRO A 28 -0.25 13.67 4.88
N ALA A 29 0.08 14.72 4.13
CA ALA A 29 1.17 14.63 3.16
C ALA A 29 2.47 14.20 3.84
N PRO A 30 3.30 13.36 3.18
CA PRO A 30 4.64 13.01 3.68
C PRO A 30 5.45 14.26 4.03
N SER A 31 6.30 14.15 5.06
CA SER A 31 7.19 15.27 5.45
C SER A 31 8.17 15.64 4.32
N VAL A 32 8.72 16.87 4.39
CA VAL A 32 9.77 17.34 3.46
C VAL A 32 10.92 16.35 3.37
N ALA A 33 11.40 15.85 4.54
CA ALA A 33 12.49 14.88 4.58
C ALA A 33 12.11 13.59 3.83
N ARG A 34 10.94 13.01 4.10
CA ARG A 34 10.48 11.81 3.39
C ARG A 34 10.27 12.06 1.90
N PHE A 35 9.80 13.23 1.52
CA PHE A 35 9.68 13.60 0.11
C PHE A 35 11.05 13.62 -0.57
N ALA A 36 12.03 14.31 0.02
CA ALA A 36 13.36 14.46 -0.55
C ALA A 36 14.14 13.13 -0.58
N ASP A 37 14.09 12.38 0.52
CA ASP A 37 14.95 11.18 0.70
C ASP A 37 14.39 9.93 0.02
N ASP A 38 13.06 9.83 -0.12
CA ASP A 38 12.40 8.60 -0.59
C ASP A 38 11.57 8.79 -1.85
N LEU A 39 10.72 9.82 -1.93
CA LEU A 39 9.71 9.91 -2.98
C LEU A 39 10.23 10.59 -4.26
N MET A 40 11.01 11.64 -4.13
CA MET A 40 11.44 12.50 -5.24
C MET A 40 12.13 11.71 -6.37
N ALA A 41 13.04 10.80 -6.01
CA ALA A 41 13.77 9.96 -6.99
C ALA A 41 12.88 8.99 -7.79
N ARG A 42 11.63 8.82 -7.35
CA ARG A 42 10.64 7.91 -7.93
C ARG A 42 9.37 8.64 -8.34
N MET A 43 9.51 9.93 -8.70
CA MET A 43 8.37 10.79 -9.03
C MET A 43 8.63 11.58 -10.31
N LEU A 44 7.62 11.61 -11.18
CA LEU A 44 7.55 12.52 -12.34
C LEU A 44 6.45 13.54 -12.11
N VAL A 45 6.72 14.75 -12.57
CA VAL A 45 5.84 15.92 -12.47
C VAL A 45 5.33 16.29 -13.86
N TYR A 46 4.05 16.62 -13.93
CA TYR A 46 3.43 17.26 -15.08
C TYR A 46 3.35 18.76 -14.79
N GLU A 47 4.09 19.54 -15.54
CA GLU A 47 4.21 20.99 -15.36
C GLU A 47 3.69 21.72 -16.59
N ASP A 48 2.93 22.79 -16.39
CA ASP A 48 2.57 23.71 -17.45
C ASP A 48 2.73 25.16 -16.96
N ALA A 49 3.33 26.01 -17.77
CA ALA A 49 3.60 27.41 -17.44
C ALA A 49 4.32 27.62 -16.08
N GLY A 50 5.18 26.68 -15.67
CA GLY A 50 5.90 26.72 -14.39
C GLY A 50 5.09 26.26 -13.18
N ALA A 51 3.83 25.86 -13.37
CA ALA A 51 3.01 25.30 -12.30
C ALA A 51 2.96 23.77 -12.35
N MET A 52 3.15 23.12 -11.20
CA MET A 52 2.97 21.68 -11.06
C MET A 52 1.47 21.35 -11.06
N LEU A 53 0.99 20.71 -12.12
CA LEU A 53 -0.42 20.36 -12.31
C LEU A 53 -0.72 18.88 -12.08
N GLY A 54 0.28 18.07 -11.75
CA GLY A 54 0.11 16.68 -11.42
C GLY A 54 1.42 15.97 -11.21
N TYR A 55 1.34 14.77 -10.65
CA TYR A 55 2.50 13.89 -10.46
C TYR A 55 2.11 12.42 -10.50
N VAL A 56 3.11 11.59 -10.78
CA VAL A 56 3.05 10.15 -10.60
C VAL A 56 4.23 9.70 -9.74
N ALA A 57 3.95 8.97 -8.66
CA ALA A 57 4.96 8.29 -7.86
C ALA A 57 4.91 6.80 -8.18
N PHE A 58 6.08 6.19 -8.41
CA PHE A 58 6.20 4.80 -8.83
C PHE A 58 7.43 4.15 -8.21
N GLU A 59 7.41 2.83 -8.13
CA GLU A 59 8.55 2.05 -7.64
C GLU A 59 8.61 0.69 -8.34
N GLN A 60 9.73 0.01 -8.19
CA GLN A 60 9.90 -1.38 -8.58
C GLN A 60 9.99 -2.24 -7.32
N VAL A 61 9.27 -3.36 -7.31
CA VAL A 61 9.35 -4.40 -6.28
C VAL A 61 9.60 -5.72 -7.01
N ALA A 62 10.72 -6.35 -6.71
CA ALA A 62 11.22 -7.48 -7.50
C ALA A 62 11.32 -7.10 -8.99
N ASP A 63 10.63 -7.79 -9.86
CA ASP A 63 10.59 -7.52 -11.30
C ASP A 63 9.31 -6.82 -11.76
N GLU A 64 8.44 -6.39 -10.84
CA GLU A 64 7.18 -5.72 -11.15
C GLU A 64 7.23 -4.21 -10.89
N GLY A 65 6.55 -3.44 -11.75
CA GLY A 65 6.36 -2.01 -11.56
C GLY A 65 5.14 -1.71 -10.69
N PHE A 66 5.23 -0.67 -9.86
CA PHE A 66 4.12 -0.20 -9.02
C PHE A 66 3.89 1.28 -9.21
N ILE A 67 2.64 1.67 -9.47
CA ILE A 67 2.19 3.06 -9.36
C ILE A 67 1.65 3.27 -7.95
N ARG A 68 2.32 4.12 -7.19
CA ARG A 68 1.94 4.43 -5.80
C ARG A 68 0.88 5.51 -5.71
N ASN A 69 1.10 6.59 -6.45
CA ASN A 69 0.17 7.69 -6.53
C ASN A 69 0.12 8.23 -7.96
N LEU A 70 -1.05 8.57 -8.43
CA LEU A 70 -1.28 9.40 -9.60
C LEU A 70 -2.24 10.51 -9.22
N VAL A 71 -1.80 11.74 -9.29
CA VAL A 71 -2.60 12.90 -8.95
C VAL A 71 -2.54 13.92 -10.07
N VAL A 72 -3.70 14.46 -10.42
CA VAL A 72 -3.83 15.56 -11.41
C VAL A 72 -4.72 16.64 -10.79
N ALA A 73 -4.22 17.86 -10.78
CA ALA A 73 -4.96 19.02 -10.32
C ALA A 73 -6.33 19.12 -11.01
N PRO A 74 -7.40 19.51 -10.31
CA PRO A 74 -8.73 19.62 -10.90
C PRO A 74 -8.76 20.37 -12.23
N ALA A 75 -8.03 21.49 -12.32
CA ALA A 75 -7.95 22.33 -13.52
C ALA A 75 -7.31 21.63 -14.74
N ALA A 76 -6.49 20.59 -14.54
CA ALA A 76 -5.79 19.86 -15.60
C ALA A 76 -6.43 18.48 -15.92
N ARG A 77 -7.53 18.12 -15.23
CA ARG A 77 -8.25 16.86 -15.48
C ARG A 77 -8.94 16.89 -16.85
N GLY A 78 -9.09 15.73 -17.45
CA GLY A 78 -9.72 15.59 -18.78
C GLY A 78 -8.85 16.00 -19.97
N GLN A 79 -7.64 16.53 -19.72
CA GLN A 79 -6.74 17.06 -20.76
C GLN A 79 -5.58 16.07 -21.12
N GLY A 80 -5.66 14.83 -20.68
CA GLY A 80 -4.65 13.80 -20.98
C GLY A 80 -3.46 13.74 -20.02
N ALA A 81 -3.32 14.67 -19.06
CA ALA A 81 -2.19 14.71 -18.12
C ALA A 81 -1.96 13.38 -17.37
N GLY A 82 -3.04 12.75 -16.89
CA GLY A 82 -2.95 11.46 -16.20
C GLY A 82 -2.41 10.34 -17.10
N ALA A 83 -2.83 10.28 -18.37
CA ALA A 83 -2.31 9.30 -19.32
C ALA A 83 -0.83 9.56 -19.65
N ALA A 84 -0.46 10.82 -19.84
CA ALA A 84 0.94 11.20 -20.10
C ALA A 84 1.85 10.82 -18.92
N LEU A 85 1.45 11.09 -17.68
CA LEU A 85 2.16 10.69 -16.47
C LEU A 85 2.31 9.16 -16.36
N MET A 86 1.25 8.41 -16.61
CA MET A 86 1.29 6.95 -16.58
C MET A 86 2.24 6.35 -17.62
N LEU A 87 2.19 6.84 -18.86
CA LEU A 87 3.09 6.37 -19.92
C LEU A 87 4.56 6.71 -19.62
N ALA A 88 4.81 7.90 -19.07
CA ALA A 88 6.15 8.27 -18.63
C ALA A 88 6.66 7.40 -17.48
N ALA A 89 5.82 7.11 -16.50
CA ALA A 89 6.16 6.18 -15.42
C ALA A 89 6.46 4.77 -15.94
N ALA A 90 5.68 4.27 -16.92
CA ALA A 90 5.95 2.99 -17.57
C ALA A 90 7.31 2.98 -18.30
N ALA A 91 7.68 4.08 -18.94
CA ALA A 91 8.99 4.21 -19.58
C ALA A 91 10.13 4.19 -18.55
N GLU A 92 10.00 4.88 -17.45
CA GLU A 92 10.99 4.89 -16.36
C GLU A 92 11.10 3.52 -15.67
N LEU A 93 9.98 2.85 -15.41
CA LEU A 93 9.98 1.49 -14.86
C LEU A 93 10.74 0.52 -15.76
N ARG A 94 10.56 0.59 -17.08
CA ARG A 94 11.31 -0.22 -18.03
C ARG A 94 12.80 0.07 -18.01
N LYS A 95 13.20 1.33 -17.97
CA LYS A 95 14.63 1.72 -17.86
C LYS A 95 15.27 1.15 -16.59
N ARG A 96 14.51 1.00 -15.51
CA ARG A 96 14.97 0.41 -14.25
C ARG A 96 14.97 -1.12 -14.27
N GLY A 97 14.50 -1.75 -15.35
CA GLY A 97 14.47 -3.20 -15.48
C GLY A 97 13.23 -3.85 -14.88
N ALA A 98 12.16 -3.11 -14.66
CA ALA A 98 10.87 -3.73 -14.34
C ALA A 98 10.46 -4.68 -15.46
N GLY A 99 9.93 -5.84 -15.08
CA GLY A 99 9.48 -6.86 -16.01
C GLY A 99 8.27 -6.42 -16.84
N ARG A 100 7.44 -7.37 -17.27
CA ARG A 100 6.34 -7.10 -18.19
C ARG A 100 5.05 -6.64 -17.52
N GLN A 101 5.01 -6.63 -16.20
CA GLN A 101 3.80 -6.34 -15.42
C GLN A 101 3.97 -5.06 -14.60
N TRP A 102 2.88 -4.34 -14.46
CA TRP A 102 2.76 -3.27 -13.49
C TRP A 102 1.44 -3.33 -12.73
N ARG A 103 1.42 -2.74 -11.55
CA ARG A 103 0.30 -2.80 -10.62
C ARG A 103 0.00 -1.44 -10.01
N LEU A 104 -1.22 -1.27 -9.57
CA LEU A 104 -1.64 -0.16 -8.73
C LEU A 104 -2.87 -0.56 -7.90
N ASN A 105 -3.20 0.28 -6.94
CA ASN A 105 -4.50 0.24 -6.30
C ASN A 105 -5.25 1.56 -6.50
N VAL A 106 -6.57 1.48 -6.51
CA VAL A 106 -7.46 2.62 -6.75
C VAL A 106 -8.73 2.47 -5.93
N LYS A 107 -9.28 3.57 -5.41
CA LYS A 107 -10.59 3.54 -4.74
C LYS A 107 -11.67 3.02 -5.71
N VAL A 108 -12.56 2.17 -5.20
CA VAL A 108 -13.63 1.53 -6.01
C VAL A 108 -14.59 2.55 -6.65
N ASP A 109 -14.73 3.71 -6.06
CA ASP A 109 -15.58 4.81 -6.52
C ASP A 109 -14.87 5.81 -7.44
N ASN A 110 -13.55 5.71 -7.64
CA ASN A 110 -12.79 6.57 -8.53
C ASN A 110 -12.96 6.18 -10.01
N THR A 111 -14.18 6.33 -10.51
CA THR A 111 -14.54 5.98 -11.90
C THR A 111 -13.63 6.63 -12.97
N PRO A 112 -13.23 7.91 -12.86
CA PRO A 112 -12.31 8.50 -13.85
C PRO A 112 -10.96 7.80 -13.93
N ALA A 113 -10.37 7.45 -12.79
CA ALA A 113 -9.10 6.74 -12.73
C ALA A 113 -9.24 5.29 -13.24
N LEU A 114 -10.31 4.59 -12.86
CA LEU A 114 -10.60 3.25 -13.35
C LEU A 114 -10.67 3.20 -14.89
N ARG A 115 -11.36 4.16 -15.51
CA ARG A 115 -11.43 4.27 -16.98
C ARG A 115 -10.06 4.53 -17.61
N LEU A 116 -9.21 5.31 -16.96
CA LEU A 116 -7.83 5.56 -17.42
C LEU A 116 -7.02 4.26 -17.40
N TYR A 117 -7.03 3.55 -16.28
CA TYR A 117 -6.25 2.32 -16.11
C TYR A 117 -6.73 1.19 -17.03
N GLN A 118 -8.04 1.05 -17.23
CA GLN A 118 -8.60 0.10 -18.20
C GLN A 118 -8.14 0.38 -19.62
N ARG A 119 -8.07 1.65 -20.06
CA ARG A 119 -7.52 2.01 -21.37
C ARG A 119 -6.03 1.71 -21.51
N LEU A 120 -5.30 1.65 -20.41
CA LEU A 120 -3.89 1.24 -20.37
C LEU A 120 -3.72 -0.29 -20.23
N GLY A 121 -4.80 -1.07 -20.37
CA GLY A 121 -4.78 -2.52 -20.34
C GLY A 121 -4.76 -3.15 -18.95
N MET A 122 -4.95 -2.36 -17.88
CA MET A 122 -5.00 -2.89 -16.53
C MET A 122 -6.38 -3.50 -16.23
N GLN A 123 -6.40 -4.61 -15.50
CA GLN A 123 -7.60 -5.34 -15.09
C GLN A 123 -7.62 -5.52 -13.57
N PRO A 124 -8.80 -5.57 -12.94
CA PRO A 124 -8.92 -5.91 -11.52
C PRO A 124 -8.42 -7.34 -11.25
N GLU A 125 -7.60 -7.50 -10.20
CA GLU A 125 -7.17 -8.80 -9.68
C GLU A 125 -7.89 -9.17 -8.39
N TYR A 126 -7.89 -8.25 -7.42
CA TYR A 126 -8.56 -8.44 -6.13
C TYR A 126 -8.93 -7.10 -5.50
N GLY A 127 -9.75 -7.18 -4.45
CA GLY A 127 -10.12 -6.05 -3.62
C GLY A 127 -9.37 -6.01 -2.30
N SER A 128 -9.26 -4.83 -1.70
CA SER A 128 -8.85 -4.68 -0.32
C SER A 128 -9.70 -3.65 0.41
N VAL A 129 -9.71 -3.75 1.74
CA VAL A 129 -10.42 -2.83 2.62
C VAL A 129 -9.42 -2.20 3.57
N ALA A 130 -9.33 -0.89 3.56
CA ALA A 130 -8.62 -0.14 4.58
C ALA A 130 -9.54 0.07 5.78
N MET A 131 -9.09 -0.35 6.95
CA MET A 131 -9.86 -0.35 8.17
C MET A 131 -9.15 0.42 9.28
N LEU A 132 -9.91 1.04 10.16
CA LEU A 132 -9.42 1.53 11.44
C LEU A 132 -9.85 0.53 12.51
N VAL A 133 -8.88 -0.09 13.17
CA VAL A 133 -9.09 -1.12 14.17
C VAL A 133 -8.72 -0.56 15.54
N PRO A 134 -9.69 -0.22 16.41
CA PRO A 134 -9.42 0.15 17.79
C PRO A 134 -8.73 -1.00 18.53
N TRP A 135 -7.71 -0.72 19.34
CA TRP A 135 -7.04 -1.78 20.10
C TRP A 135 -8.01 -2.57 20.99
N LEU A 136 -9.05 -1.90 21.53
CA LEU A 136 -10.11 -2.56 22.32
C LEU A 136 -10.98 -3.53 21.50
N ALA A 137 -10.99 -3.41 20.16
CA ALA A 137 -11.73 -4.33 19.31
C ALA A 137 -11.01 -5.69 19.18
N VAL A 138 -9.71 -5.72 19.39
CA VAL A 138 -8.89 -6.94 19.24
C VAL A 138 -9.35 -8.06 20.18
N ASP A 139 -9.81 -7.71 21.38
CA ASP A 139 -10.27 -8.70 22.36
C ASP A 139 -11.66 -9.29 22.04
N ARG A 140 -12.37 -8.70 21.08
CA ARG A 140 -13.67 -9.17 20.59
C ARG A 140 -13.57 -10.04 19.34
N LEU A 141 -12.37 -10.19 18.78
CA LEU A 141 -12.15 -11.06 17.63
C LEU A 141 -12.35 -12.53 18.03
N PRO A 142 -12.74 -13.38 17.06
CA PRO A 142 -12.86 -14.82 17.31
C PRO A 142 -11.60 -15.40 17.93
N ALA A 143 -11.74 -16.28 18.89
CA ALA A 143 -10.62 -17.00 19.47
C ALA A 143 -10.23 -18.18 18.56
N PRO A 144 -8.93 -18.44 18.38
CA PRO A 144 -8.49 -19.63 17.64
C PRO A 144 -8.82 -20.91 18.42
N ASP A 145 -8.70 -22.04 17.75
CA ASP A 145 -8.83 -23.34 18.38
C ASP A 145 -7.78 -23.55 19.49
N ARG A 146 -7.97 -24.60 20.31
CA ARG A 146 -7.10 -24.86 21.47
C ARG A 146 -5.62 -25.04 21.12
N ARG A 147 -5.34 -25.58 19.93
CA ARG A 147 -3.98 -25.83 19.45
C ARG A 147 -3.25 -24.50 19.22
N HIS A 148 -3.94 -23.51 18.67
CA HIS A 148 -3.35 -22.24 18.25
C HIS A 148 -3.51 -21.11 19.29
N GLN A 149 -4.25 -21.32 20.39
CA GLN A 149 -4.50 -20.26 21.39
C GLN A 149 -3.24 -19.67 22.04
N ARG A 150 -2.13 -20.42 22.07
CA ARG A 150 -0.90 -20.03 22.74
C ARG A 150 0.30 -19.84 21.80
N LEU A 151 0.05 -19.74 20.50
CA LEU A 151 1.13 -19.48 19.55
C LEU A 151 1.74 -18.10 19.81
N PRO A 152 3.03 -18.01 20.09
CA PRO A 152 3.69 -16.72 20.23
C PRO A 152 3.87 -16.05 18.86
N ALA A 153 3.67 -14.74 18.81
CA ALA A 153 4.15 -13.98 17.69
C ALA A 153 5.67 -13.75 17.83
N THR A 154 6.43 -14.09 16.81
CA THR A 154 7.89 -13.97 16.78
C THR A 154 8.34 -13.04 15.68
N LEU A 155 9.56 -12.51 15.77
CA LEU A 155 10.14 -11.67 14.72
C LEU A 155 10.40 -12.50 13.46
N VAL A 156 10.14 -11.90 12.30
CA VAL A 156 10.47 -12.47 10.99
C VAL A 156 11.92 -12.18 10.68
N THR A 157 12.68 -13.19 10.34
CA THR A 157 14.04 -13.06 9.80
C THR A 157 14.01 -12.94 8.28
N ALA A 158 15.11 -12.51 7.67
CA ALA A 158 15.19 -12.45 6.21
C ALA A 158 15.13 -13.84 5.54
N GLU A 159 15.51 -14.87 6.27
CA GLU A 159 15.48 -16.27 5.80
C GLU A 159 14.05 -16.80 5.69
N ASP A 160 13.13 -16.28 6.50
CA ASP A 160 11.71 -16.67 6.50
C ASP A 160 10.93 -16.07 5.31
N ASP A 161 11.43 -14.98 4.70
CA ASP A 161 10.68 -14.17 3.75
C ASP A 161 10.05 -14.99 2.61
N HIS A 162 10.83 -15.80 1.93
CA HIS A 162 10.36 -16.59 0.78
C HIS A 162 9.28 -17.62 1.16
N GLU A 163 9.45 -18.28 2.31
CA GLU A 163 8.47 -19.26 2.80
C GLU A 163 7.16 -18.57 3.19
N LEU A 164 7.24 -17.48 3.96
CA LEU A 164 6.09 -16.71 4.40
C LEU A 164 5.32 -16.11 3.23
N GLU A 165 6.02 -15.50 2.27
CA GLU A 165 5.40 -14.89 1.09
C GLU A 165 4.65 -15.93 0.27
N ARG A 166 5.26 -17.11 0.07
CA ARG A 166 4.62 -18.21 -0.65
C ARG A 166 3.43 -18.80 0.11
N ALA A 167 3.60 -19.12 1.40
CA ALA A 167 2.58 -19.80 2.20
C ALA A 167 1.35 -18.91 2.43
N LEU A 168 1.56 -17.60 2.58
CA LEU A 168 0.50 -16.64 2.86
C LEU A 168 0.06 -15.83 1.63
N ALA A 169 0.45 -16.27 0.44
CA ALA A 169 0.13 -15.64 -0.84
C ALA A 169 0.43 -14.13 -0.87
N LEU A 170 1.57 -13.73 -0.30
CA LEU A 170 2.09 -12.39 -0.44
C LEU A 170 2.89 -12.27 -1.74
N MET A 171 2.97 -11.04 -2.23
CA MET A 171 3.82 -10.74 -3.37
C MET A 171 5.30 -10.95 -3.01
N PRO A 172 6.10 -11.60 -3.88
CA PRO A 172 7.54 -11.76 -3.68
C PRO A 172 8.24 -10.42 -3.42
N GLY A 173 9.13 -10.39 -2.41
CA GLY A 173 9.86 -9.18 -1.99
C GLY A 173 9.06 -8.22 -1.10
N ARG A 174 7.81 -8.53 -0.77
CA ARG A 174 6.96 -7.68 0.08
C ARG A 174 7.52 -7.52 1.50
N LEU A 175 8.01 -8.60 2.11
CA LEU A 175 8.57 -8.56 3.45
C LEU A 175 9.91 -7.84 3.48
N GLN A 176 10.76 -8.07 2.48
CA GLN A 176 11.99 -7.31 2.33
C GLN A 176 11.74 -5.80 2.21
N GLN A 177 10.77 -5.40 1.37
CA GLN A 177 10.38 -4.00 1.21
C GLN A 177 9.88 -3.38 2.53
N ALA A 178 9.04 -4.10 3.28
CA ALA A 178 8.55 -3.63 4.57
C ALA A 178 9.71 -3.44 5.58
N ARG A 179 10.66 -4.38 5.61
CA ARG A 179 11.87 -4.30 6.45
C ARG A 179 12.73 -3.10 6.09
N GLN A 180 12.95 -2.83 4.80
CA GLN A 180 13.70 -1.66 4.32
C GLN A 180 13.06 -0.33 4.73
N ARG A 181 11.74 -0.31 4.92
CA ARG A 181 10.99 0.84 5.43
C ARG A 181 11.01 0.97 6.95
N GLY A 182 11.68 0.06 7.66
CA GLY A 182 11.75 0.08 9.11
C GLY A 182 10.53 -0.53 9.80
N CYS A 183 9.69 -1.29 9.09
CA CYS A 183 8.56 -1.98 9.71
C CYS A 183 9.04 -3.10 10.63
N ILE A 184 8.36 -3.26 11.76
CA ILE A 184 8.49 -4.42 12.64
C ILE A 184 7.68 -5.55 12.01
N LEU A 185 8.36 -6.66 11.69
CA LEU A 185 7.73 -7.83 11.06
C LEU A 185 7.56 -8.95 12.10
N LEU A 186 6.31 -9.38 12.30
CA LEU A 186 5.96 -10.47 13.20
C LEU A 186 5.30 -11.60 12.42
N GLN A 187 5.52 -12.84 12.85
CA GLN A 187 4.88 -14.03 12.30
C GLN A 187 4.22 -14.86 13.40
N LEU A 188 3.19 -15.61 13.00
CA LEU A 188 2.65 -16.75 13.73
C LEU A 188 3.02 -18.00 12.95
N ARG A 189 3.53 -18.99 13.65
CA ARG A 189 3.91 -20.27 13.07
C ARG A 189 3.58 -21.39 14.05
N ASP A 190 3.08 -22.49 13.55
CA ASP A 190 3.11 -23.75 14.30
C ASP A 190 4.29 -24.63 13.82
N ASP A 191 4.42 -25.84 14.35
CA ASP A 191 5.53 -26.75 14.03
C ASP A 191 5.56 -27.18 12.56
N ARG A 192 4.52 -26.91 11.78
CA ARG A 192 4.35 -27.39 10.42
C ARG A 192 4.38 -26.29 9.37
N GLU A 193 3.76 -25.13 9.66
CA GLU A 193 3.55 -24.13 8.63
C GLU A 193 3.41 -22.69 9.19
N PRO A 194 3.69 -21.68 8.38
CA PRO A 194 3.34 -20.30 8.68
C PRO A 194 1.82 -20.11 8.73
N LEU A 195 1.33 -19.46 9.79
CA LEU A 195 -0.09 -19.22 10.03
C LEU A 195 -0.47 -17.75 9.93
N GLY A 196 0.51 -16.84 9.94
CA GLY A 196 0.24 -15.43 9.79
C GLY A 196 1.50 -14.59 9.80
N VAL A 197 1.39 -13.39 9.21
CA VAL A 197 2.44 -12.38 9.21
C VAL A 197 1.83 -10.98 9.28
N ALA A 198 2.51 -10.09 9.97
CA ALA A 198 2.14 -8.69 10.06
C ALA A 198 3.38 -7.80 10.01
N GLY A 199 3.30 -6.73 9.22
CA GLY A 199 4.28 -5.65 9.23
C GLY A 199 3.68 -4.42 9.87
N PHE A 200 4.34 -3.85 10.89
CA PHE A 200 3.89 -2.64 11.58
C PHE A 200 4.88 -1.50 11.35
N ASP A 201 4.39 -0.37 10.89
CA ASP A 201 5.18 0.85 10.73
C ASP A 201 5.10 1.71 12.02
N PRO A 202 6.17 1.82 12.82
CA PRO A 202 6.14 2.62 14.04
C PRO A 202 6.01 4.13 13.78
N SER A 203 6.31 4.59 12.57
CA SER A 203 6.19 6.01 12.19
C SER A 203 4.76 6.39 11.83
N PHE A 204 3.94 5.40 11.54
CA PHE A 204 2.56 5.54 11.12
C PHE A 204 1.76 4.35 11.68
N PRO A 205 0.71 4.56 12.49
CA PRO A 205 0.02 3.46 13.19
C PRO A 205 -0.75 2.56 12.20
N GLY A 206 0.01 1.84 11.38
CA GLY A 206 -0.51 1.00 10.31
C GLY A 206 0.15 -0.36 10.24
N ALA A 207 -0.63 -1.37 9.90
CA ALA A 207 -0.14 -2.72 9.65
C ALA A 207 -0.33 -3.10 8.18
N PHE A 208 0.80 -3.31 7.50
CA PHE A 208 0.86 -3.83 6.13
C PHE A 208 2.28 -4.37 5.81
N PRO A 209 2.42 -5.61 5.25
CA PRO A 209 1.33 -6.57 5.00
C PRO A 209 0.69 -7.09 6.29
N PHE A 210 -0.53 -7.59 6.18
CA PHE A 210 -1.21 -8.32 7.24
C PHE A 210 -1.94 -9.51 6.62
N ARG A 211 -1.53 -10.71 6.99
CA ARG A 211 -2.11 -11.96 6.52
C ARG A 211 -2.22 -12.96 7.65
N VAL A 212 -3.32 -13.66 7.69
CA VAL A 212 -3.54 -14.81 8.59
C VAL A 212 -4.19 -15.94 7.81
N ALA A 213 -3.83 -17.16 8.11
CA ALA A 213 -4.44 -18.35 7.51
C ALA A 213 -5.92 -18.50 7.89
N HIS A 214 -6.31 -17.95 9.04
CA HIS A 214 -7.70 -17.95 9.51
C HIS A 214 -7.98 -16.69 10.36
N PRO A 215 -9.15 -16.03 10.23
CA PRO A 215 -9.47 -14.80 10.96
C PRO A 215 -9.30 -14.87 12.49
N ALA A 216 -9.53 -16.05 13.08
CA ALA A 216 -9.35 -16.28 14.50
C ALA A 216 -7.90 -16.08 15.01
N LEU A 217 -6.91 -16.10 14.10
CA LEU A 217 -5.50 -15.86 14.43
C LEU A 217 -5.14 -14.38 14.47
N ALA A 218 -5.99 -13.52 13.94
CA ALA A 218 -5.70 -12.09 13.81
C ALA A 218 -5.46 -11.41 15.16
N ALA A 219 -6.22 -11.79 16.21
CA ALA A 219 -6.08 -11.22 17.53
C ALA A 219 -4.66 -11.37 18.11
N GLN A 220 -3.99 -12.48 17.85
CA GLN A 220 -2.65 -12.75 18.38
C GLN A 220 -1.61 -11.81 17.76
N LEU A 221 -1.63 -11.65 16.43
CA LEU A 221 -0.74 -10.71 15.74
C LEU A 221 -1.06 -9.26 16.16
N LEU A 222 -2.33 -8.87 16.19
CA LEU A 222 -2.73 -7.52 16.55
C LEU A 222 -2.34 -7.17 17.99
N ARG A 223 -2.49 -8.08 18.95
CA ARG A 223 -1.99 -7.88 20.33
C ARG A 223 -0.46 -7.74 20.35
N ALA A 224 0.24 -8.56 19.60
CA ALA A 224 1.70 -8.45 19.52
C ALA A 224 2.14 -7.12 18.89
N LEU A 225 1.40 -6.60 17.92
CA LEU A 225 1.67 -5.28 17.34
C LEU A 225 1.39 -4.14 18.32
N SER A 226 0.39 -4.27 19.18
CA SER A 226 -0.03 -3.18 20.08
C SER A 226 1.06 -2.74 21.05
N VAL A 227 2.02 -3.60 21.41
CA VAL A 227 3.16 -3.24 22.27
C VAL A 227 4.15 -2.29 21.59
N HIS A 228 4.07 -2.16 20.28
CA HIS A 228 4.89 -1.26 19.48
C HIS A 228 4.18 0.06 19.14
N ALA A 229 2.90 0.19 19.52
CA ALA A 229 2.13 1.41 19.33
C ALA A 229 2.68 2.52 20.24
N ARG A 230 2.58 3.76 19.78
CA ARG A 230 3.00 4.92 20.57
C ARG A 230 2.01 5.18 21.71
N PRO A 231 2.46 5.79 22.81
CA PRO A 231 1.55 6.23 23.84
C PRO A 231 0.44 7.14 23.27
N GLY A 232 -0.82 6.80 23.57
CA GLY A 232 -1.98 7.54 23.08
C GLY A 232 -2.55 7.07 21.73
N GLU A 233 -1.90 6.17 21.02
CA GLU A 233 -2.49 5.53 19.84
C GLU A 233 -3.56 4.53 20.27
N VAL A 234 -4.82 4.84 20.00
CA VAL A 234 -5.98 4.04 20.41
C VAL A 234 -6.44 3.05 19.34
N ALA A 235 -5.91 3.14 18.13
CA ALA A 235 -6.28 2.31 16.99
C ALA A 235 -5.13 2.20 16.01
N LEU A 236 -5.15 1.15 15.17
CA LEU A 236 -4.25 1.04 14.03
C LEU A 236 -5.03 1.05 12.71
N GLN A 237 -4.37 1.46 11.65
CA GLN A 237 -4.85 1.28 10.31
C GLN A 237 -4.42 -0.10 9.80
N LEU A 238 -5.36 -0.85 9.24
CA LEU A 238 -5.13 -2.20 8.73
C LEU A 238 -5.64 -2.30 7.30
N VAL A 239 -4.82 -2.81 6.39
CA VAL A 239 -5.28 -3.15 5.05
C VAL A 239 -5.50 -4.66 4.98
N VAL A 240 -6.75 -5.05 4.77
CA VAL A 240 -7.17 -6.45 4.56
C VAL A 240 -7.30 -6.67 3.07
N GLU A 241 -6.44 -7.51 2.50
CA GLU A 241 -6.43 -7.81 1.07
C GLU A 241 -7.07 -9.17 0.81
N ALA A 242 -8.02 -9.26 -0.13
CA ALA A 242 -8.66 -10.49 -0.61
C ALA A 242 -9.13 -11.46 0.50
N ASP A 243 -9.57 -10.92 1.65
CA ASP A 243 -10.04 -11.69 2.80
C ASP A 243 -11.30 -11.05 3.41
N ASP A 244 -12.45 -11.36 2.78
CA ASP A 244 -13.74 -10.86 3.24
C ASP A 244 -14.16 -11.44 4.60
N GLU A 245 -13.64 -12.60 4.98
CA GLU A 245 -13.96 -13.22 6.27
C GLU A 245 -13.28 -12.46 7.41
N LEU A 246 -11.99 -12.15 7.25
CA LEU A 246 -11.26 -11.31 8.20
C LEU A 246 -11.89 -9.91 8.29
N ALA A 247 -12.22 -9.30 7.14
CA ALA A 247 -12.85 -7.98 7.13
C ALA A 247 -14.18 -7.98 7.91
N ARG A 248 -15.03 -8.99 7.71
CA ARG A 248 -16.28 -9.15 8.46
C ARG A 248 -16.05 -9.38 9.96
N ALA A 249 -15.07 -10.19 10.33
CA ALA A 249 -14.74 -10.43 11.73
C ALA A 249 -14.26 -9.15 12.42
N LEU A 250 -13.43 -8.34 11.77
CA LEU A 250 -12.97 -7.06 12.28
C LEU A 250 -14.13 -6.06 12.44
N LEU A 251 -15.03 -5.95 11.48
CA LEU A 251 -16.23 -5.10 11.57
C LEU A 251 -17.12 -5.53 12.75
N ALA A 252 -17.37 -6.82 12.89
CA ALA A 252 -18.17 -7.37 14.01
C ALA A 252 -17.52 -7.10 15.37
N ALA A 253 -16.19 -7.04 15.43
CA ALA A 253 -15.43 -6.71 16.62
C ALA A 253 -15.43 -5.20 16.96
N GLY A 254 -15.85 -4.34 16.03
CA GLY A 254 -15.94 -2.90 16.25
C GLY A 254 -14.90 -2.06 15.48
N ALA A 255 -14.22 -2.64 14.50
CA ALA A 255 -13.46 -1.87 13.53
C ALA A 255 -14.39 -1.10 12.59
N SER A 256 -13.87 -0.08 11.94
CA SER A 256 -14.61 0.69 10.93
C SER A 256 -13.88 0.64 9.57
N GLU A 257 -14.66 0.54 8.51
CA GLU A 257 -14.17 0.67 7.16
C GLU A 257 -13.86 2.14 6.85
N ARG A 258 -12.70 2.40 6.27
CA ARG A 258 -12.31 3.75 5.81
C ARG A 258 -12.58 3.91 4.32
N TYR A 259 -12.11 2.98 3.50
CA TYR A 259 -12.33 2.93 2.06
C TYR A 259 -12.00 1.55 1.49
N ARG A 260 -12.52 1.28 0.31
CA ARG A 260 -12.23 0.07 -0.47
C ARG A 260 -11.36 0.41 -1.66
N LEU A 261 -10.44 -0.50 -1.96
CA LEU A 261 -9.56 -0.42 -3.10
C LEU A 261 -9.76 -1.62 -4.03
N LEU A 262 -9.60 -1.39 -5.32
CA LEU A 262 -9.32 -2.42 -6.31
C LEU A 262 -7.82 -2.42 -6.60
N HIS A 263 -7.22 -3.58 -6.58
CA HIS A 263 -5.86 -3.83 -7.04
C HIS A 263 -5.94 -4.22 -8.50
N LEU A 264 -5.27 -3.44 -9.34
CA LEU A 264 -5.25 -3.64 -10.77
C LEU A 264 -3.86 -4.07 -11.20
N ALA A 265 -3.81 -4.99 -12.16
CA ALA A 265 -2.57 -5.34 -12.84
C ALA A 265 -2.78 -5.34 -14.35
N GLY A 266 -1.68 -5.22 -15.08
CA GLY A 266 -1.71 -5.28 -16.53
C GLY A 266 -0.31 -5.35 -17.13
N PRO A 267 -0.22 -5.54 -18.44
CA PRO A 267 1.06 -5.49 -19.14
C PRO A 267 1.63 -4.08 -19.05
N LEU A 268 2.91 -3.99 -18.74
CA LEU A 268 3.62 -2.70 -18.81
C LEU A 268 3.64 -2.23 -20.29
N PRO A 269 3.06 -1.05 -20.62
CA PRO A 269 2.93 -0.59 -21.99
C PRO A 269 4.26 -0.65 -22.76
N PRO A 270 4.31 -1.01 -24.05
CA PRO A 270 5.53 -0.98 -24.83
C PRO A 270 6.12 0.43 -24.95
N ALA A 271 7.39 0.53 -25.31
CA ALA A 271 8.09 1.81 -25.50
C ALA A 271 7.52 2.59 -26.69
#